data_1fa43c4cd30dbecc6b27216042b50633
#
_entry.id   1fa43c4cd30dbecc6b27216042b50633
#
_cell.length_a   1.000
_cell.length_b   1.000
_cell.length_c   1.000
_cell.angle_alpha   90.00
_cell.angle_beta   90.00
_cell.angle_gamma   90.00
#
_symmetry.space_group_name_H-M   'P 1'
#
loop_
_entity.id
_entity.type
_entity.pdbx_description
1 polymer ?
#
loop_
_entity_poly.entity_id
_entity_poly.type
_entity_poly.pdbx_seq_one_letter_code
_entity_poly.pdbx_strand_id
1 'polypeptide(L)'
;TSIIVFARKEQYKNLIVYSVVNKILNSHNILSPKLLKNYYKDNMIEITDLGDKSFYDYIKNKKNKLKDYKKLIELIIKLQKIKLKNQYYFSGKKIKFTKYSLSHLHKESDLFFDWHLKYCSKNLKLGKIKKILKKELNNIYKKLYFKNNCFTHRDFHASNIMMTKKRLSLIDSQDAIIGNPLYDVASLIDDVRIKMPNNLQDN
;
A
#
# COMPACT_ATOMS: atom_id res chain seq x y z
N THR A 1 6.64 -22.56 -9.44
CA THR A 1 5.21 -22.21 -9.56
C THR A 1 5.07 -20.76 -9.99
N SER A 2 4.01 -20.45 -10.75
CA SER A 2 3.67 -19.12 -11.24
C SER A 2 2.18 -18.85 -11.06
N ILE A 3 1.81 -17.57 -11.08
CA ILE A 3 0.44 -17.08 -10.98
C ILE A 3 0.16 -16.21 -12.21
N ILE A 4 -1.03 -16.36 -12.78
CA ILE A 4 -1.56 -15.44 -13.79
C ILE A 4 -2.39 -14.38 -13.10
N VAL A 5 -2.02 -13.12 -13.30
CA VAL A 5 -2.77 -11.97 -12.80
C VAL A 5 -3.47 -11.30 -13.96
N PHE A 6 -4.78 -11.15 -13.82
CA PHE A 6 -5.64 -10.50 -14.80
C PHE A 6 -6.15 -9.16 -14.26
N ALA A 7 -6.15 -8.13 -15.10
CA ALA A 7 -6.76 -6.85 -14.78
C ALA A 7 -7.92 -6.53 -15.75
N ARG A 8 -8.95 -5.86 -15.26
CA ARG A 8 -9.98 -5.32 -16.14
C ARG A 8 -9.36 -4.37 -17.17
N LYS A 9 -9.97 -4.28 -18.35
CA LYS A 9 -9.44 -3.48 -19.47
C LYS A 9 -9.09 -2.04 -19.07
N GLU A 10 -9.89 -1.42 -18.22
CA GLU A 10 -9.68 -0.05 -17.72
C GLU A 10 -8.48 0.06 -16.77
N GLN A 11 -8.07 -1.05 -16.17
CA GLN A 11 -7.03 -1.11 -15.13
C GLN A 11 -5.72 -1.76 -15.62
N TYR A 12 -5.61 -2.12 -16.92
CA TYR A 12 -4.43 -2.81 -17.43
C TYR A 12 -3.11 -2.08 -17.17
N LYS A 13 -3.15 -0.74 -17.06
CA LYS A 13 -1.99 0.08 -16.72
C LYS A 13 -1.41 -0.27 -15.35
N ASN A 14 -2.26 -0.73 -14.42
CA ASN A 14 -1.81 -1.13 -13.09
C ASN A 14 -0.87 -2.34 -13.15
N LEU A 15 -1.08 -3.27 -14.10
CA LEU A 15 -0.17 -4.42 -14.29
C LEU A 15 1.24 -3.98 -14.68
N ILE A 16 1.35 -2.90 -15.48
CA ILE A 16 2.63 -2.36 -15.90
C ILE A 16 3.32 -1.67 -14.71
N VAL A 17 2.57 -0.85 -13.96
CA VAL A 17 3.09 -0.20 -12.74
C VAL A 17 3.53 -1.26 -11.74
N TYR A 18 2.70 -2.27 -11.48
CA TYR A 18 3.02 -3.41 -10.62
C TYR A 18 4.34 -4.08 -11.02
N SER A 19 4.52 -4.36 -12.32
CA SER A 19 5.74 -4.98 -12.84
C SER A 19 6.97 -4.09 -12.63
N VAL A 20 6.83 -2.78 -12.83
CA VAL A 20 7.91 -1.80 -12.62
C VAL A 20 8.27 -1.71 -11.14
N VAL A 21 7.28 -1.58 -10.26
CA VAL A 21 7.51 -1.46 -8.81
C VAL A 21 8.18 -2.73 -8.28
N ASN A 22 7.69 -3.91 -8.65
CA ASN A 22 8.30 -5.18 -8.25
C ASN A 22 9.74 -5.33 -8.75
N LYS A 23 10.04 -4.85 -9.96
CA LYS A 23 11.42 -4.82 -10.48
C LYS A 23 12.31 -3.90 -9.61
N ILE A 24 11.79 -2.74 -9.21
CA ILE A 24 12.51 -1.81 -8.32
C ILE A 24 12.73 -2.46 -6.95
N LEU A 25 11.71 -3.06 -6.33
CA LEU A 25 11.84 -3.73 -5.03
C LEU A 25 12.90 -4.84 -5.08
N ASN A 26 12.83 -5.73 -6.06
CA ASN A 26 13.79 -6.82 -6.22
C ASN A 26 15.23 -6.31 -6.46
N SER A 27 15.42 -5.19 -7.18
CA SER A 27 16.75 -4.59 -7.37
C SER A 27 17.36 -3.99 -6.08
N HIS A 28 16.53 -3.75 -5.07
CA HIS A 28 16.94 -3.29 -3.74
C HIS A 28 16.89 -4.41 -2.67
N ASN A 29 16.93 -5.68 -3.11
CA ASN A 29 16.88 -6.86 -2.23
C ASN A 29 15.63 -6.96 -1.35
N ILE A 30 14.52 -6.38 -1.80
CA ILE A 30 13.21 -6.55 -1.20
C ILE A 30 12.43 -7.54 -2.06
N LEU A 31 12.10 -8.70 -1.50
CA LEU A 31 11.38 -9.73 -2.24
C LEU A 31 9.99 -9.24 -2.63
N SER A 32 9.68 -9.42 -3.90
CA SER A 32 8.35 -9.18 -4.46
C SER A 32 8.16 -10.09 -5.68
N PRO A 33 6.95 -10.32 -6.18
CA PRO A 33 6.74 -11.16 -7.35
C PRO A 33 7.54 -10.67 -8.55
N LYS A 34 8.26 -11.59 -9.20
CA LYS A 34 8.99 -11.29 -10.43
C LYS A 34 8.09 -11.49 -11.62
N LEU A 35 8.09 -10.54 -12.56
CA LEU A 35 7.45 -10.73 -13.85
C LEU A 35 8.19 -11.85 -14.62
N LEU A 36 7.47 -12.90 -14.99
CA LEU A 36 7.96 -14.01 -15.80
C LEU A 36 7.63 -13.79 -17.27
N LYS A 37 6.34 -13.49 -17.56
CA LYS A 37 5.87 -13.17 -18.90
C LYS A 37 4.83 -12.05 -18.83
N ASN A 38 4.70 -11.31 -19.92
CA ASN A 38 3.65 -10.31 -20.06
C ASN A 38 2.76 -10.64 -21.26
N TYR A 39 1.48 -10.46 -21.05
CA TYR A 39 0.40 -10.59 -22.03
C TYR A 39 -0.46 -9.31 -21.96
N TYR A 40 0.20 -8.14 -22.04
CA TYR A 40 -0.48 -6.85 -21.82
C TYR A 40 -1.59 -6.58 -22.83
N LYS A 41 -1.55 -7.21 -24.02
CA LYS A 41 -2.64 -7.12 -24.99
C LYS A 41 -3.92 -7.79 -24.48
N ASP A 42 -3.76 -8.81 -23.65
CA ASP A 42 -4.85 -9.59 -23.06
C ASP A 42 -5.12 -9.20 -21.59
N ASN A 43 -4.56 -8.06 -21.15
CA ASN A 43 -4.66 -7.55 -19.78
C ASN A 43 -4.17 -8.55 -18.71
N MET A 44 -3.14 -9.32 -19.01
CA MET A 44 -2.58 -10.34 -18.11
C MET A 44 -1.06 -10.23 -17.97
N ILE A 45 -0.58 -10.74 -16.85
CA ILE A 45 0.85 -10.99 -16.59
C ILE A 45 1.02 -12.33 -15.88
N GLU A 46 2.14 -12.98 -16.10
CA GLU A 46 2.58 -14.14 -15.34
C GLU A 46 3.71 -13.72 -14.39
N ILE A 47 3.56 -14.03 -13.12
CA ILE A 47 4.49 -13.65 -12.05
C ILE A 47 4.89 -14.87 -11.23
N THR A 48 5.99 -14.76 -10.49
CA THR A 48 6.40 -15.80 -9.54
C THR A 48 5.37 -15.91 -8.41
N ASP A 49 5.04 -17.14 -8.05
CA ASP A 49 4.24 -17.48 -6.88
C ASP A 49 5.10 -17.33 -5.60
N LEU A 50 4.58 -16.63 -4.62
CA LEU A 50 5.21 -16.44 -3.31
C LEU A 50 4.61 -17.36 -2.23
N GLY A 51 3.67 -18.25 -2.61
CA GLY A 51 2.95 -19.15 -1.73
C GLY A 51 1.76 -18.48 -1.05
N ASP A 52 1.07 -19.23 -0.19
CA ASP A 52 -0.24 -18.86 0.35
C ASP A 52 -0.19 -18.26 1.76
N LYS A 53 0.99 -18.28 2.42
CA LYS A 53 1.12 -17.87 3.81
C LYS A 53 1.40 -16.36 3.92
N SER A 54 0.38 -15.60 4.33
CA SER A 54 0.55 -14.18 4.65
C SER A 54 1.21 -13.99 6.04
N PHE A 55 1.77 -12.80 6.26
CA PHE A 55 2.23 -12.41 7.59
C PHE A 55 1.04 -12.28 8.56
N TYR A 56 -0.14 -11.90 8.07
CA TYR A 56 -1.37 -11.90 8.86
C TYR A 56 -1.63 -13.29 9.42
N ASP A 57 -1.63 -14.35 8.60
CA ASP A 57 -1.86 -15.72 9.03
C ASP A 57 -0.82 -16.22 10.02
N TYR A 58 0.42 -15.74 9.85
CA TYR A 58 1.52 -16.07 10.77
C TYR A 58 1.36 -15.42 12.13
N ILE A 59 0.87 -14.17 12.22
CA ILE A 59 0.91 -13.36 13.44
C ILE A 59 -0.41 -13.28 14.19
N LYS A 60 -1.56 -13.49 13.52
CA LYS A 60 -2.90 -13.28 14.11
C LYS A 60 -3.09 -13.95 15.48
N ASN A 61 -2.56 -15.15 15.68
CA ASN A 61 -2.72 -15.94 16.91
C ASN A 61 -1.51 -15.89 17.85
N LYS A 62 -0.47 -15.11 17.53
CA LYS A 62 0.70 -14.98 18.40
C LYS A 62 0.44 -14.12 19.63
N LYS A 63 0.87 -14.57 20.80
CA LYS A 63 0.81 -13.78 22.04
C LYS A 63 1.88 -12.67 22.04
N ASN A 64 3.14 -13.00 21.72
CA ASN A 64 4.21 -12.01 21.63
C ASN A 64 4.53 -11.69 20.16
N LYS A 65 4.27 -10.46 19.77
CA LYS A 65 4.39 -9.98 18.39
C LYS A 65 5.56 -9.02 18.18
N LEU A 66 6.17 -8.50 19.25
CA LEU A 66 7.16 -7.42 19.18
C LEU A 66 8.33 -7.73 18.22
N LYS A 67 8.93 -8.91 18.33
CA LYS A 67 10.07 -9.33 17.48
C LYS A 67 9.68 -9.38 16.00
N ASP A 68 8.45 -9.74 15.70
CA ASP A 68 7.97 -9.86 14.34
C ASP A 68 7.64 -8.49 13.75
N TYR A 69 7.03 -7.58 14.53
CA TYR A 69 6.80 -6.20 14.11
C TYR A 69 8.11 -5.43 13.90
N LYS A 70 9.16 -5.67 14.70
CA LYS A 70 10.50 -5.09 14.44
C LYS A 70 11.02 -5.42 13.04
N LYS A 71 10.79 -6.64 12.55
CA LYS A 71 11.16 -7.02 11.17
C LYS A 71 10.36 -6.24 10.12
N LEU A 72 9.10 -5.92 10.39
CA LEU A 72 8.29 -5.09 9.50
C LEU A 72 8.79 -3.65 9.47
N ILE A 73 9.15 -3.09 10.61
CA ILE A 73 9.77 -1.76 10.69
C ILE A 73 11.11 -1.74 9.92
N GLU A 74 11.96 -2.77 10.08
CA GLU A 74 13.19 -2.89 9.29
C GLU A 74 12.90 -2.95 7.78
N LEU A 75 11.81 -3.61 7.38
CA LEU A 75 11.38 -3.64 5.97
C LEU A 75 10.92 -2.26 5.48
N ILE A 76 10.14 -1.51 6.30
CA ILE A 76 9.76 -0.13 6.00
C ILE A 76 11.01 0.76 5.84
N ILE A 77 11.99 0.64 6.76
CA ILE A 77 13.24 1.39 6.68
C ILE A 77 14.00 1.07 5.37
N LYS A 78 14.01 -0.18 4.93
CA LYS A 78 14.60 -0.57 3.63
C LYS A 78 13.85 0.06 2.47
N LEU A 79 12.50 0.06 2.50
CA LEU A 79 11.68 0.72 1.48
C LEU A 79 11.99 2.21 1.38
N GLN A 80 12.08 2.90 2.51
CA GLN A 80 12.34 4.33 2.57
C GLN A 80 13.72 4.74 2.01
N LYS A 81 14.68 3.81 2.00
CA LYS A 81 16.01 4.02 1.37
C LYS A 81 15.96 3.98 -0.17
N ILE A 82 14.90 3.48 -0.76
CA ILE A 82 14.73 3.44 -2.22
C ILE A 82 14.52 4.86 -2.73
N LYS A 83 15.44 5.34 -3.55
CA LYS A 83 15.32 6.61 -4.25
C LYS A 83 14.56 6.41 -5.56
N LEU A 84 13.25 6.67 -5.55
CA LEU A 84 12.46 6.63 -6.77
C LEU A 84 12.86 7.77 -7.71
N LYS A 85 13.10 7.42 -8.98
CA LYS A 85 13.15 8.39 -10.06
C LYS A 85 11.73 8.88 -10.37
N ASN A 86 11.60 10.12 -10.81
CA ASN A 86 10.30 10.68 -11.19
C ASN A 86 9.64 9.90 -12.35
N GLN A 87 10.45 9.18 -13.14
CA GLN A 87 9.95 8.41 -14.28
C GLN A 87 10.81 7.18 -14.56
N TYR A 88 10.16 6.15 -15.07
CA TYR A 88 10.76 4.93 -15.57
C TYR A 88 10.21 4.60 -16.95
N TYR A 89 10.99 3.94 -17.78
CA TYR A 89 10.54 3.38 -19.05
C TYR A 89 10.48 1.87 -18.94
N PHE A 90 9.34 1.30 -19.31
CA PHE A 90 9.12 -0.14 -19.24
C PHE A 90 8.14 -0.58 -20.33
N SER A 91 8.50 -1.60 -21.11
CA SER A 91 7.69 -2.11 -22.24
C SER A 91 7.16 -0.99 -23.15
N GLY A 92 8.03 -0.05 -23.54
CA GLY A 92 7.69 1.07 -24.41
C GLY A 92 6.79 2.15 -23.75
N LYS A 93 6.48 2.03 -22.46
CA LYS A 93 5.64 2.98 -21.74
C LYS A 93 6.42 3.77 -20.70
N LYS A 94 6.01 5.02 -20.53
CA LYS A 94 6.53 5.92 -19.50
C LYS A 94 5.68 5.81 -18.25
N ILE A 95 6.29 5.39 -17.15
CA ILE A 95 5.68 5.32 -15.82
C ILE A 95 6.18 6.48 -14.98
N LYS A 96 5.28 7.28 -14.45
CA LYS A 96 5.59 8.40 -13.57
C LYS A 96 5.21 8.06 -12.13
N PHE A 97 6.13 8.29 -11.20
CA PHE A 97 5.86 8.28 -9.77
C PHE A 97 5.56 9.69 -9.30
N THR A 98 4.39 9.89 -8.74
CA THR A 98 3.95 11.18 -8.22
C THR A 98 4.26 11.30 -6.73
N LYS A 99 4.27 12.53 -6.21
CA LYS A 99 4.33 12.76 -4.77
C LYS A 99 2.91 12.72 -4.19
N TYR A 100 2.79 12.13 -3.00
CA TYR A 100 1.55 12.18 -2.24
C TYR A 100 1.17 13.65 -1.97
N SER A 101 -0.10 14.00 -2.03
CA SER A 101 -0.56 15.39 -1.97
C SER A 101 -1.90 15.50 -1.26
N LEU A 102 -2.34 16.72 -0.98
CA LEU A 102 -3.69 17.02 -0.47
C LEU A 102 -4.79 16.39 -1.33
N SER A 103 -4.61 16.35 -2.65
CA SER A 103 -5.57 15.69 -3.54
C SER A 103 -5.72 14.20 -3.27
N HIS A 104 -4.65 13.50 -2.86
CA HIS A 104 -4.73 12.10 -2.45
C HIS A 104 -5.51 11.95 -1.14
N LEU A 105 -5.22 12.79 -0.12
CA LEU A 105 -5.98 12.80 1.13
C LEU A 105 -7.48 13.04 0.91
N HIS A 106 -7.82 14.02 0.05
CA HIS A 106 -9.23 14.28 -0.25
C HIS A 106 -9.91 13.08 -0.91
N LYS A 107 -9.24 12.43 -1.87
CA LYS A 107 -9.78 11.22 -2.53
C LYS A 107 -9.98 10.07 -1.54
N GLU A 108 -9.03 9.86 -0.64
CA GLU A 108 -9.12 8.81 0.39
C GLU A 108 -10.25 9.11 1.39
N SER A 109 -10.36 10.34 1.87
CA SER A 109 -11.46 10.73 2.77
C SER A 109 -12.83 10.76 2.07
N ASP A 110 -12.88 11.03 0.77
CA ASP A 110 -14.14 10.98 0.01
C ASP A 110 -14.74 9.56 -0.01
N LEU A 111 -13.92 8.51 0.04
CA LEU A 111 -14.40 7.12 0.19
C LEU A 111 -15.22 6.93 1.47
N PHE A 112 -14.79 7.54 2.60
CA PHE A 112 -15.56 7.52 3.83
C PHE A 112 -16.95 8.14 3.65
N PHE A 113 -17.02 9.29 2.99
CA PHE A 113 -18.29 9.99 2.76
C PHE A 113 -19.21 9.27 1.78
N ASP A 114 -18.64 8.69 0.73
CA ASP A 114 -19.41 8.13 -0.36
C ASP A 114 -19.89 6.70 -0.06
N TRP A 115 -19.17 5.98 0.77
CA TRP A 115 -19.49 4.59 1.14
C TRP A 115 -19.94 4.47 2.61
N HIS A 116 -19.06 4.76 3.57
CA HIS A 116 -19.32 4.47 4.98
C HIS A 116 -20.42 5.36 5.56
N LEU A 117 -20.31 6.67 5.40
CA LEU A 117 -21.30 7.61 5.94
C LEU A 117 -22.68 7.36 5.34
N LYS A 118 -22.75 7.08 4.05
CA LYS A 118 -23.99 6.73 3.35
C LYS A 118 -24.61 5.44 3.87
N TYR A 119 -23.77 4.44 4.17
CA TYR A 119 -24.22 3.15 4.69
C TYR A 119 -24.75 3.25 6.14
N CYS A 120 -24.07 4.00 7.01
CA CYS A 120 -24.39 4.09 8.44
C CYS A 120 -25.59 4.99 8.73
N SER A 121 -26.01 5.87 7.83
CA SER A 121 -26.94 6.94 8.17
C SER A 121 -28.20 6.96 7.31
N LYS A 122 -29.04 5.94 7.46
CA LYS A 122 -30.33 5.86 6.73
C LYS A 122 -31.28 7.04 6.99
N ASN A 123 -31.14 7.80 8.11
CA ASN A 123 -32.09 8.83 8.57
C ASN A 123 -31.48 10.22 8.85
N LEU A 124 -30.23 10.50 8.50
CA LEU A 124 -29.59 11.78 8.80
C LEU A 124 -29.58 12.71 7.58
N LYS A 125 -29.62 14.02 7.83
CA LYS A 125 -29.39 15.06 6.80
C LYS A 125 -27.92 15.02 6.32
N LEU A 126 -27.58 13.95 5.59
CA LEU A 126 -26.23 13.59 5.14
C LEU A 126 -25.47 14.75 4.51
N GLY A 127 -26.14 15.57 3.69
CA GLY A 127 -25.49 16.69 3.01
C GLY A 127 -24.90 17.73 3.98
N LYS A 128 -25.62 18.04 5.09
CA LYS A 128 -25.12 18.98 6.10
C LYS A 128 -23.95 18.42 6.87
N ILE A 129 -24.04 17.14 7.29
CA ILE A 129 -22.97 16.44 8.03
C ILE A 129 -21.73 16.30 7.15
N LYS A 130 -21.86 15.86 5.90
CA LYS A 130 -20.76 15.75 4.93
C LYS A 130 -20.04 17.10 4.76
N LYS A 131 -20.80 18.21 4.64
CA LYS A 131 -20.24 19.56 4.51
C LYS A 131 -19.42 19.98 5.76
N ILE A 132 -19.92 19.73 6.96
CA ILE A 132 -19.23 20.04 8.21
C ILE A 132 -17.95 19.22 8.32
N LEU A 133 -18.03 17.90 8.17
CA LEU A 133 -16.88 17.01 8.29
C LEU A 133 -15.81 17.32 7.23
N LYS A 134 -16.18 17.58 5.98
CA LYS A 134 -15.23 18.00 4.95
C LYS A 134 -14.51 19.31 5.31
N LYS A 135 -15.22 20.27 5.92
CA LYS A 135 -14.61 21.52 6.39
C LYS A 135 -13.58 21.25 7.48
N GLU A 136 -13.92 20.43 8.47
CA GLU A 136 -13.00 20.09 9.57
C GLU A 136 -11.79 19.28 9.09
N LEU A 137 -11.98 18.28 8.23
CA LEU A 137 -10.86 17.57 7.61
C LEU A 137 -9.95 18.50 6.81
N ASN A 138 -10.53 19.43 6.06
CA ASN A 138 -9.72 20.38 5.30
C ASN A 138 -8.91 21.31 6.22
N ASN A 139 -9.44 21.70 7.39
CA ASN A 139 -8.71 22.45 8.40
C ASN A 139 -7.54 21.64 8.98
N ILE A 140 -7.73 20.34 9.20
CA ILE A 140 -6.66 19.42 9.64
C ILE A 140 -5.61 19.29 8.54
N TYR A 141 -6.01 19.03 7.29
CA TYR A 141 -5.10 18.82 6.16
C TYR A 141 -4.20 20.02 5.88
N LYS A 142 -4.71 21.25 6.06
CA LYS A 142 -3.91 22.48 5.93
C LYS A 142 -2.78 22.58 6.94
N LYS A 143 -2.90 21.90 8.09
CA LYS A 143 -1.88 21.89 9.15
C LYS A 143 -0.86 20.78 8.98
N LEU A 144 -1.09 19.82 8.07
CA LEU A 144 -0.19 18.71 7.87
C LEU A 144 1.07 19.13 7.11
N TYR A 145 2.22 18.72 7.64
CA TYR A 145 3.50 18.90 6.95
C TYR A 145 3.81 17.69 6.07
N PHE A 146 3.82 17.90 4.76
CA PHE A 146 4.10 16.85 3.78
C PHE A 146 5.59 16.76 3.48
N LYS A 147 6.33 15.98 4.26
CA LYS A 147 7.71 15.58 3.92
C LYS A 147 7.66 14.35 3.01
N ASN A 148 7.24 14.53 1.75
CA ASN A 148 7.11 13.45 0.77
C ASN A 148 8.44 13.25 0.03
N ASN A 149 9.29 12.36 0.52
CA ASN A 149 10.65 12.16 0.02
C ASN A 149 11.12 10.70 0.00
N CYS A 150 10.28 9.74 0.37
CA CYS A 150 10.64 8.33 0.40
C CYS A 150 9.66 7.46 -0.39
N PHE A 151 10.09 6.24 -0.73
CA PHE A 151 9.20 5.22 -1.23
C PHE A 151 8.14 4.92 -0.18
N THR A 152 6.87 4.92 -0.58
CA THR A 152 5.72 4.57 0.25
C THR A 152 4.89 3.54 -0.51
N HIS A 153 4.62 2.40 0.14
CA HIS A 153 3.86 1.30 -0.45
C HIS A 153 2.37 1.63 -0.55
N ARG A 154 1.83 2.36 0.41
CA ARG A 154 0.45 2.78 0.67
C ARG A 154 -0.48 1.71 1.23
N ASP A 155 -0.24 0.45 0.91
CA ASP A 155 -1.00 -0.69 1.44
C ASP A 155 -0.09 -1.61 2.25
N PHE A 156 0.75 -1.02 3.14
CA PHE A 156 1.69 -1.77 3.97
C PHE A 156 0.99 -2.32 5.22
N HIS A 157 0.31 -3.44 5.05
CA HIS A 157 -0.38 -4.14 6.13
C HIS A 157 -0.10 -5.65 6.07
N ALA A 158 -0.41 -6.34 7.16
CA ALA A 158 0.00 -7.73 7.37
C ALA A 158 -0.45 -8.71 6.27
N SER A 159 -1.60 -8.47 5.61
CA SER A 159 -2.10 -9.34 4.54
C SER A 159 -1.35 -9.17 3.22
N ASN A 160 -0.70 -8.02 2.99
CA ASN A 160 0.10 -7.74 1.79
C ASN A 160 1.59 -8.09 1.96
N ILE A 161 1.93 -8.75 3.06
CA ILE A 161 3.27 -9.24 3.33
C ILE A 161 3.22 -10.77 3.34
N MET A 162 3.97 -11.41 2.45
CA MET A 162 4.02 -12.87 2.33
C MET A 162 5.22 -13.44 3.07
N MET A 163 5.05 -14.64 3.65
CA MET A 163 6.08 -15.39 4.36
C MET A 163 6.71 -16.44 3.44
N THR A 164 7.73 -16.07 2.70
CA THR A 164 8.40 -16.96 1.75
C THR A 164 9.70 -17.52 2.34
N LYS A 165 9.78 -18.82 2.63
CA LYS A 165 11.00 -19.50 3.17
C LYS A 165 11.67 -18.69 4.30
N LYS A 166 10.90 -18.25 5.29
CA LYS A 166 11.32 -17.40 6.43
C LYS A 166 11.74 -15.96 6.07
N ARG A 167 11.50 -15.51 4.84
CA ARG A 167 11.73 -14.12 4.40
C ARG A 167 10.41 -13.41 4.17
N LEU A 168 10.40 -12.11 4.41
CA LEU A 168 9.25 -11.25 4.10
C LEU A 168 9.30 -10.84 2.63
N SER A 169 8.15 -10.88 1.99
CA SER A 169 7.96 -10.48 0.60
C SER A 169 6.77 -9.55 0.49
N LEU A 170 6.81 -8.54 -0.37
CA LEU A 170 5.72 -7.60 -0.56
C LEU A 170 4.93 -7.91 -1.82
N ILE A 171 3.62 -7.82 -1.71
CA ILE A 171 2.67 -7.90 -2.83
C ILE A 171 1.81 -6.63 -2.86
N ASP A 172 1.00 -6.48 -3.89
CA ASP A 172 0.03 -5.37 -4.05
C ASP A 172 0.68 -3.97 -4.10
N SER A 173 1.79 -3.87 -4.83
CA SER A 173 2.68 -2.70 -4.83
C SER A 173 2.38 -1.65 -5.91
N GLN A 174 1.31 -1.80 -6.71
CA GLN A 174 1.01 -0.93 -7.85
C GLN A 174 0.64 0.51 -7.46
N ASP A 175 0.23 0.73 -6.22
CA ASP A 175 -0.15 2.04 -5.71
C ASP A 175 1.01 2.79 -5.03
N ALA A 176 2.24 2.26 -5.15
CA ALA A 176 3.42 2.88 -4.58
C ALA A 176 3.66 4.30 -5.11
N ILE A 177 4.08 5.20 -4.23
CA ILE A 177 4.22 6.63 -4.48
C ILE A 177 5.46 7.19 -3.74
N ILE A 178 5.84 8.43 -4.03
CA ILE A 178 6.77 9.18 -3.20
C ILE A 178 5.99 9.84 -2.08
N GLY A 179 6.09 9.31 -0.87
CA GLY A 179 5.24 9.73 0.25
C GLY A 179 5.99 10.10 1.52
N ASN A 180 5.21 10.27 2.59
CA ASN A 180 5.70 10.57 3.93
C ASN A 180 6.26 9.28 4.57
N PRO A 181 7.42 9.34 5.28
CA PRO A 181 7.99 8.17 5.95
C PRO A 181 7.07 7.53 7.01
N LEU A 182 6.13 8.28 7.56
CA LEU A 182 5.20 7.75 8.56
C LEU A 182 3.95 7.09 7.96
N TYR A 183 3.71 7.20 6.65
CA TYR A 183 2.50 6.67 6.03
C TYR A 183 2.37 5.14 6.21
N ASP A 184 3.39 4.40 5.79
CA ASP A 184 3.38 2.92 5.90
C ASP A 184 3.47 2.45 7.36
N VAL A 185 4.08 3.24 8.25
CA VAL A 185 4.10 2.99 9.69
C VAL A 185 2.69 3.11 10.27
N ALA A 186 1.96 4.17 9.94
CA ALA A 186 0.57 4.35 10.36
C ALA A 186 -0.32 3.22 9.84
N SER A 187 -0.18 2.83 8.56
CA SER A 187 -0.92 1.71 7.98
C SER A 187 -0.65 0.37 8.68
N LEU A 188 0.57 0.18 9.19
CA LEU A 188 0.95 -1.01 9.94
C LEU A 188 0.38 -1.01 11.37
N ILE A 189 0.40 0.15 12.04
CA ILE A 189 -0.07 0.30 13.43
C ILE A 189 -1.59 0.22 13.51
N ASP A 190 -2.28 0.86 12.56
CA ASP A 190 -3.74 0.92 12.51
C ASP A 190 -4.36 -0.17 11.60
N ASP A 191 -3.66 -1.29 11.38
CA ASP A 191 -4.20 -2.41 10.61
C ASP A 191 -5.44 -2.99 11.30
N VAL A 192 -6.62 -2.65 10.77
CA VAL A 192 -7.94 -3.06 11.29
C VAL A 192 -8.12 -4.58 11.41
N ARG A 193 -7.27 -5.37 10.74
CA ARG A 193 -7.31 -6.84 10.75
C ARG A 193 -6.63 -7.45 11.97
N ILE A 194 -5.73 -6.67 12.61
CA ILE A 194 -4.97 -7.13 13.78
C ILE A 194 -5.03 -6.07 14.86
N LYS A 195 -5.78 -6.36 15.93
CA LYS A 195 -5.75 -5.49 17.11
C LYS A 195 -4.33 -5.46 17.67
N MET A 196 -3.70 -4.31 17.58
CA MET A 196 -2.37 -4.09 18.15
C MET A 196 -2.54 -3.75 19.65
N PRO A 197 -1.84 -4.43 20.57
CA PRO A 197 -1.81 -4.06 21.98
C PRO A 197 -1.15 -2.68 22.16
N ASN A 198 -1.67 -1.85 23.07
CA ASN A 198 -1.15 -0.50 23.31
C ASN A 198 0.35 -0.47 23.61
N ASN A 199 0.86 -1.43 24.42
CA ASN A 199 2.28 -1.56 24.70
C ASN A 199 3.17 -1.83 23.46
N LEU A 200 2.61 -2.24 22.34
CA LEU A 200 3.34 -2.41 21.07
C LEU A 200 3.28 -1.15 20.22
N GLN A 201 2.26 -0.30 20.41
CA GLN A 201 2.16 0.98 19.72
C GLN A 201 3.17 2.00 20.28
N ASP A 202 3.48 1.89 21.59
CA ASP A 202 4.38 2.80 22.31
C ASP A 202 5.87 2.44 22.16
N ASN A 203 6.21 1.26 21.64
CA ASN A 203 7.57 0.76 21.40
C ASN A 203 7.99 0.86 19.93
#